data_503d8ab7259720d79bdf97a01a9cf91f
#
_entry.id   503d8ab7259720d79bdf97a01a9cf91f
#
_cell.length_a   1.000
_cell.length_b   1.000
_cell.length_c   1.000
_cell.angle_alpha   90.00
_cell.angle_beta   90.00
_cell.angle_gamma   90.00
#
_symmetry.space_group_name_H-M   'P 1'
#
loop_
_entity.id
_entity.type
_entity.pdbx_description
1 polymer ?
#
loop_
_entity_poly.entity_id
_entity_poly.type
_entity_poly.pdbx_seq_one_letter_code
_entity_poly.pdbx_strand_id
1 'polypeptide(L)'
;MGRSSRREFLRQVGHAGLALGLGSKLGALTGCDSVNSASGRYDVIIVGGGTAGVIVAAKLLAASGGRKRILIIEAGGKTAASIGGTDLPPWLPPGAAGLALFDVPGQYSTVPFTPLGAPYQLTETPFTYQGIGLGGNSQFNGMLFQTNPPLVFNRSWPEGWGWTDMAPYFKRIRQNMPVTNTPSADGIPQNTGPADIVHPLYESMGWVETDTSRPFPEQGVFSRPYVAAEDGMRAGPVSGYFEEVDPGGVPVEGLEILEFTKADLIEFDDNGRAAAVHYTKRGALDQKLPGEPGSAKLKKDGLLVMAAGGLVTPRLLLLSGVGPKGREGEIFPGQTPVPFAIENQHVGVGLFDHVLTMVTFGYDGPVPYQAYNYADYEGNEADLQEYLATRSGPYAQYQPVSILNLRRGSDVPNVEVFVNPNGAGTPGGPFYGPDTLSAFIMLLNPKSRGLVTLDENGNVRFPSIYMPPDTPEGQEDIELMTQATFDILQLFKEDPGLGIVFGPGSQSFPDLDPDNIEDVRTYVTSPSPVDGVFYSRLTVNHWGGTARLTDGPGGVDPETLILRGTGNVAVVDASLIPTVVPAHPVGTIMAVADRAGDILAAKWD
;
A
#
# COMPACT_ATOMS: atom_id res chain seq x y z
N MET A 1 12.23 31.85 -18.70
CA MET A 1 12.03 30.56 -19.36
C MET A 1 10.82 29.93 -18.69
N GLY A 2 9.81 29.53 -19.43
CA GLY A 2 8.48 29.26 -18.90
C GLY A 2 8.42 27.99 -18.05
N ARG A 3 7.76 28.08 -16.91
CA ARG A 3 7.44 26.94 -16.06
C ARG A 3 6.50 26.01 -16.83
N SER A 4 6.96 24.81 -17.16
CA SER A 4 6.11 23.74 -17.68
C SER A 4 5.10 23.40 -16.59
N SER A 5 3.81 23.48 -16.89
CA SER A 5 2.78 23.17 -15.92
C SER A 5 2.67 21.65 -15.74
N ARG A 6 2.25 21.21 -14.56
CA ARG A 6 1.96 19.79 -14.24
C ARG A 6 1.07 19.12 -15.30
N ARG A 7 0.20 19.89 -15.94
CA ARG A 7 -0.61 19.44 -17.09
C ARG A 7 0.24 19.12 -18.32
N GLU A 8 1.34 19.85 -18.56
CA GLU A 8 2.28 19.57 -19.65
C GLU A 8 3.14 18.35 -19.35
N PHE A 9 3.61 18.20 -18.09
CA PHE A 9 4.29 16.99 -17.65
C PHE A 9 3.42 15.74 -17.80
N LEU A 10 2.18 15.76 -17.31
CA LEU A 10 1.23 14.66 -17.47
C LEU A 10 0.86 14.41 -18.94
N ARG A 11 0.83 15.43 -19.78
CA ARG A 11 0.68 15.27 -21.22
C ARG A 11 1.92 14.66 -21.87
N GLN A 12 3.12 15.05 -21.46
CA GLN A 12 4.37 14.50 -21.99
C GLN A 12 4.54 13.03 -21.60
N VAL A 13 4.26 12.67 -20.35
CA VAL A 13 4.28 11.27 -19.88
C VAL A 13 3.20 10.45 -20.59
N GLY A 14 1.98 10.98 -20.73
CA GLY A 14 0.89 10.31 -21.48
C GLY A 14 1.16 10.19 -22.99
N HIS A 15 1.88 11.12 -23.59
CA HIS A 15 2.22 11.09 -25.02
C HIS A 15 3.47 10.26 -25.31
N ALA A 16 4.43 10.16 -24.39
CA ALA A 16 5.58 9.27 -24.55
C ALA A 16 5.15 7.80 -24.55
N GLY A 17 4.19 7.43 -23.70
CA GLY A 17 3.62 6.07 -23.71
C GLY A 17 2.83 5.74 -24.98
N LEU A 18 2.22 6.75 -25.65
CA LEU A 18 1.50 6.59 -26.91
C LEU A 18 2.40 6.69 -28.15
N ALA A 19 3.51 7.40 -28.08
CA ALA A 19 4.43 7.56 -29.22
C ALA A 19 5.36 6.37 -29.46
N LEU A 20 5.59 5.54 -28.44
CA LEU A 20 6.39 4.30 -28.59
C LEU A 20 5.60 3.12 -29.16
N GLY A 21 4.27 3.25 -29.30
CA GLY A 21 3.39 2.22 -29.87
C GLY A 21 3.17 2.27 -31.38
N LEU A 22 3.63 3.30 -32.08
CA LEU A 22 3.29 3.53 -33.51
C LEU A 22 4.52 3.81 -34.40
N GLY A 23 5.57 3.04 -34.27
CA GLY A 23 6.73 3.23 -35.16
C GLY A 23 7.75 2.13 -35.18
N SER A 24 7.37 0.90 -35.46
CA SER A 24 8.36 -0.08 -35.87
C SER A 24 7.82 -1.01 -36.96
N LYS A 25 8.55 -0.99 -38.03
CA LYS A 25 8.43 -1.78 -39.24
C LYS A 25 8.02 -3.23 -38.99
N LEU A 26 7.06 -3.72 -39.79
CA LEU A 26 6.87 -5.13 -40.07
C LEU A 26 8.23 -5.75 -40.52
N GLY A 27 8.88 -6.40 -39.59
CA GLY A 27 9.90 -7.40 -39.85
C GLY A 27 9.35 -8.72 -39.33
N ALA A 28 9.07 -9.63 -40.24
CA ALA A 28 8.62 -10.96 -39.91
C ALA A 28 9.66 -11.66 -39.02
N LEU A 29 9.40 -11.71 -37.72
CA LEU A 29 9.98 -12.67 -36.82
C LEU A 29 8.92 -13.76 -36.60
N THR A 30 9.04 -14.84 -37.35
CA THR A 30 8.41 -16.12 -37.07
C THR A 30 9.11 -16.72 -35.83
N GLY A 31 8.75 -16.24 -34.67
CA GLY A 31 8.95 -16.87 -33.40
C GLY A 31 7.56 -17.07 -32.83
N CYS A 32 7.08 -18.30 -32.78
CA CYS A 32 5.91 -18.66 -31.99
C CYS A 32 6.26 -18.45 -30.52
N ASP A 33 6.08 -17.24 -30.01
CA ASP A 33 5.85 -17.06 -28.59
C ASP A 33 4.49 -17.68 -28.30
N SER A 34 4.55 -18.90 -27.76
CA SER A 34 3.40 -19.57 -27.19
C SER A 34 2.83 -18.61 -26.14
N VAL A 35 1.67 -18.03 -26.42
CA VAL A 35 0.86 -17.29 -25.45
C VAL A 35 0.77 -18.21 -24.22
N ASN A 36 1.40 -17.84 -23.09
CA ASN A 36 1.36 -18.59 -21.85
C ASN A 36 -0.09 -18.63 -21.37
N SER A 37 -0.84 -19.62 -21.85
CA SER A 37 -2.14 -19.98 -21.29
C SER A 37 -1.91 -21.04 -20.23
N ALA A 38 -2.61 -20.94 -19.08
CA ALA A 38 -2.54 -21.93 -18.02
C ALA A 38 -2.71 -23.37 -18.60
N SER A 39 -1.70 -24.19 -18.48
CA SER A 39 -1.68 -25.54 -19.07
C SER A 39 -1.74 -26.59 -17.98
N GLY A 40 -2.78 -27.45 -18.03
CA GLY A 40 -2.94 -28.56 -17.09
C GLY A 40 -3.55 -28.15 -15.74
N ARG A 41 -3.19 -28.88 -14.67
CA ARG A 41 -3.70 -28.66 -13.32
C ARG A 41 -2.56 -28.30 -12.36
N TYR A 42 -2.84 -27.42 -11.40
CA TYR A 42 -1.89 -26.91 -10.43
C TYR A 42 -2.11 -27.51 -9.04
N ASP A 43 -1.03 -27.71 -8.30
CA ASP A 43 -1.09 -28.04 -6.88
C ASP A 43 -1.51 -26.80 -6.06
N VAL A 44 -1.04 -25.61 -6.48
CA VAL A 44 -1.41 -24.32 -5.87
C VAL A 44 -1.67 -23.30 -6.96
N ILE A 45 -2.74 -22.53 -6.79
CA ILE A 45 -2.97 -21.30 -7.53
C ILE A 45 -2.96 -20.16 -6.52
N ILE A 46 -2.13 -19.15 -6.76
CA ILE A 46 -2.05 -17.92 -5.95
C ILE A 46 -2.67 -16.79 -6.77
N VAL A 47 -3.74 -16.18 -6.28
CA VAL A 47 -4.38 -15.04 -6.90
C VAL A 47 -3.82 -13.75 -6.28
N GLY A 48 -3.05 -13.04 -7.08
CA GLY A 48 -2.30 -11.84 -6.70
C GLY A 48 -0.84 -12.15 -6.34
N GLY A 49 0.08 -11.63 -7.15
CA GLY A 49 1.52 -11.64 -6.91
C GLY A 49 2.00 -10.43 -6.07
N GLY A 50 1.13 -9.90 -5.20
CA GLY A 50 1.44 -8.76 -4.34
C GLY A 50 2.39 -9.09 -3.18
N THR A 51 2.50 -8.18 -2.20
CA THR A 51 3.37 -8.30 -1.02
C THR A 51 3.35 -9.68 -0.37
N ALA A 52 2.16 -10.24 -0.14
CA ALA A 52 2.00 -11.54 0.49
C ALA A 52 2.18 -12.70 -0.51
N GLY A 53 1.66 -12.55 -1.73
CA GLY A 53 1.65 -13.60 -2.74
C GLY A 53 3.04 -14.06 -3.14
N VAL A 54 3.99 -13.12 -3.34
CA VAL A 54 5.38 -13.46 -3.69
C VAL A 54 6.11 -14.18 -2.54
N ILE A 55 5.88 -13.78 -1.28
CA ILE A 55 6.47 -14.44 -0.11
C ILE A 55 5.96 -15.89 -0.01
N VAL A 56 4.63 -16.07 -0.10
CA VAL A 56 4.03 -17.41 -0.02
C VAL A 56 4.50 -18.28 -1.17
N ALA A 57 4.55 -17.75 -2.41
CA ALA A 57 5.04 -18.49 -3.57
C ALA A 57 6.48 -18.97 -3.37
N ALA A 58 7.38 -18.08 -2.94
CA ALA A 58 8.77 -18.43 -2.66
C ALA A 58 8.90 -19.54 -1.61
N LYS A 59 8.17 -19.42 -0.50
CA LYS A 59 8.20 -20.42 0.57
C LYS A 59 7.64 -21.76 0.16
N LEU A 60 6.54 -21.79 -0.55
CA LEU A 60 5.93 -23.02 -1.04
C LEU A 60 6.80 -23.70 -2.10
N LEU A 61 7.42 -22.92 -2.98
CA LEU A 61 8.37 -23.44 -3.97
C LEU A 61 9.59 -24.06 -3.29
N ALA A 62 10.20 -23.36 -2.34
CA ALA A 62 11.33 -23.87 -1.56
C ALA A 62 10.99 -25.16 -0.81
N ALA A 63 9.85 -25.20 -0.11
CA ALA A 63 9.39 -26.39 0.62
C ALA A 63 9.14 -27.59 -0.31
N SER A 64 8.61 -27.34 -1.51
CA SER A 64 8.34 -28.41 -2.48
C SER A 64 9.60 -28.89 -3.22
N GLY A 65 10.68 -28.11 -3.22
CA GLY A 65 11.87 -28.36 -4.03
C GLY A 65 11.55 -28.46 -5.52
N GLY A 66 10.63 -27.64 -6.03
CA GLY A 66 10.17 -27.65 -7.41
C GLY A 66 9.21 -28.79 -7.79
N ARG A 67 8.89 -29.71 -6.88
CA ARG A 67 8.03 -30.88 -7.17
C ARG A 67 6.54 -30.54 -7.33
N LYS A 68 6.10 -29.40 -6.80
CA LYS A 68 4.72 -28.91 -6.92
C LYS A 68 4.60 -27.90 -8.04
N ARG A 69 3.49 -27.90 -8.73
CA ARG A 69 3.17 -26.87 -9.72
C ARG A 69 2.41 -25.74 -9.07
N ILE A 70 3.05 -24.59 -8.98
CA ILE A 70 2.53 -23.36 -8.41
C ILE A 70 2.28 -22.36 -9.54
N LEU A 71 1.09 -21.77 -9.55
CA LEU A 71 0.72 -20.70 -10.49
C LEU A 71 0.46 -19.42 -9.72
N ILE A 72 1.07 -18.32 -10.13
CA ILE A 72 0.66 -16.96 -9.74
C ILE A 72 -0.17 -16.36 -10.87
N ILE A 73 -1.36 -15.84 -10.56
CA ILE A 73 -2.18 -15.02 -11.47
C ILE A 73 -2.04 -13.57 -11.00
N GLU A 74 -1.35 -12.73 -11.80
CA GLU A 74 -1.06 -11.35 -11.48
C GLU A 74 -1.58 -10.40 -12.56
N ALA A 75 -2.32 -9.38 -12.13
CA ALA A 75 -2.96 -8.42 -13.04
C ALA A 75 -1.97 -7.48 -13.73
N GLY A 76 -0.79 -7.28 -13.14
CA GLY A 76 0.32 -6.51 -13.71
C GLY A 76 1.48 -7.38 -14.17
N GLY A 77 2.60 -6.71 -14.44
CA GLY A 77 3.85 -7.34 -14.86
C GLY A 77 4.90 -7.34 -13.76
N LYS A 78 6.13 -7.60 -14.15
CA LYS A 78 7.32 -7.53 -13.30
C LYS A 78 7.69 -6.07 -13.01
N THR A 79 7.96 -5.75 -11.76
CA THR A 79 8.13 -4.37 -11.29
C THR A 79 9.60 -3.99 -11.05
N ALA A 80 10.42 -4.89 -10.53
CA ALA A 80 11.83 -4.64 -10.24
C ALA A 80 12.73 -5.15 -11.38
N ALA A 81 13.83 -4.47 -11.65
CA ALA A 81 14.79 -4.86 -12.68
C ALA A 81 15.41 -6.24 -12.38
N SER A 82 15.64 -6.55 -11.11
CA SER A 82 16.21 -7.83 -10.66
C SER A 82 15.38 -9.07 -11.05
N ILE A 83 14.07 -8.90 -11.23
CA ILE A 83 13.15 -9.95 -11.70
C ILE A 83 12.73 -9.77 -13.16
N GLY A 84 13.42 -8.91 -13.91
CA GLY A 84 13.17 -8.66 -15.33
C GLY A 84 12.09 -7.62 -15.61
N GLY A 85 11.82 -6.70 -14.68
CA GLY A 85 10.99 -5.53 -14.90
C GLY A 85 11.63 -4.58 -15.91
N THR A 86 10.83 -4.07 -16.86
CA THR A 86 11.29 -3.25 -17.99
C THR A 86 10.73 -1.83 -17.99
N ASP A 87 9.85 -1.51 -17.06
CA ASP A 87 9.31 -0.16 -16.94
C ASP A 87 10.39 0.79 -16.44
N LEU A 88 10.75 1.76 -17.26
CA LEU A 88 11.80 2.74 -16.95
C LEU A 88 11.18 4.07 -16.52
N PRO A 89 11.81 4.78 -15.57
CA PRO A 89 11.47 6.17 -15.30
C PRO A 89 11.64 7.00 -16.58
N PRO A 90 10.81 8.04 -16.81
CA PRO A 90 10.90 8.89 -18.01
C PRO A 90 12.25 9.58 -18.18
N TRP A 91 12.97 9.80 -17.07
CA TRP A 91 14.26 10.46 -17.01
C TRP A 91 15.45 9.50 -17.13
N LEU A 92 15.22 8.18 -17.07
CA LEU A 92 16.32 7.22 -17.16
C LEU A 92 16.80 7.13 -18.62
N PRO A 93 18.10 7.37 -18.87
CA PRO A 93 18.62 7.28 -20.23
C PRO A 93 18.41 5.87 -20.80
N PRO A 94 18.08 5.76 -22.10
CA PRO A 94 18.05 4.46 -22.77
C PRO A 94 19.36 3.70 -22.57
N GLY A 95 19.30 2.48 -22.02
CA GLY A 95 20.46 1.66 -21.75
C GLY A 95 21.10 1.81 -20.36
N ALA A 96 20.52 2.62 -19.46
CA ALA A 96 20.89 2.57 -18.04
C ALA A 96 20.43 1.24 -17.45
N ALA A 97 21.27 0.23 -17.59
CA ALA A 97 20.96 -1.14 -17.19
C ALA A 97 20.84 -1.30 -15.68
N GLY A 98 19.93 -2.14 -15.24
CA GLY A 98 19.82 -2.59 -13.85
C GLY A 98 18.91 -1.76 -12.95
N LEU A 99 18.05 -0.89 -13.49
CA LEU A 99 17.00 -0.17 -12.75
C LEU A 99 15.66 -0.25 -13.47
N ALA A 100 14.60 -0.50 -12.71
CA ALA A 100 13.23 -0.24 -13.11
C ALA A 100 12.69 0.99 -12.36
N LEU A 101 11.54 1.50 -12.77
CA LEU A 101 10.87 2.65 -12.15
C LEU A 101 10.72 2.48 -10.63
N PHE A 102 10.41 1.27 -10.20
CA PHE A 102 10.09 0.96 -8.80
C PHE A 102 11.31 0.72 -7.91
N ASP A 103 12.48 0.56 -8.50
CA ASP A 103 13.73 0.38 -7.75
C ASP A 103 14.21 1.70 -7.13
N VAL A 104 13.80 2.84 -7.69
CA VAL A 104 14.28 4.17 -7.30
C VAL A 104 13.37 4.79 -6.23
N PRO A 105 13.85 4.96 -4.99
CA PRO A 105 13.04 5.48 -3.88
C PRO A 105 12.36 6.83 -4.17
N GLY A 106 13.08 7.79 -4.72
CA GLY A 106 12.56 9.12 -5.04
C GLY A 106 11.43 9.15 -6.05
N GLN A 107 11.19 8.06 -6.79
CA GLN A 107 10.09 7.96 -7.75
C GLN A 107 8.72 7.69 -7.12
N TYR A 108 8.64 7.36 -5.86
CA TYR A 108 7.36 7.11 -5.20
C TYR A 108 6.32 8.21 -5.45
N SER A 109 6.72 9.48 -5.38
CA SER A 109 5.80 10.61 -5.57
C SER A 109 5.23 10.70 -6.99
N THR A 110 5.84 10.05 -7.97
CA THR A 110 5.41 10.07 -9.37
C THR A 110 4.65 8.80 -9.78
N VAL A 111 4.96 7.66 -9.17
CA VAL A 111 4.37 6.35 -9.51
C VAL A 111 2.84 6.33 -9.49
N PRO A 112 2.13 6.90 -8.48
CA PRO A 112 0.67 6.92 -8.46
C PRO A 112 0.04 7.66 -9.65
N PHE A 113 0.79 8.50 -10.34
CA PHE A 113 0.34 9.27 -11.50
C PHE A 113 0.75 8.66 -12.83
N THR A 114 1.41 7.51 -12.81
CA THR A 114 1.74 6.73 -14.01
C THR A 114 0.59 5.77 -14.37
N PRO A 115 0.57 5.21 -15.59
CA PRO A 115 -0.39 4.16 -15.94
C PRO A 115 -0.37 2.94 -15.00
N LEU A 116 0.73 2.70 -14.31
CA LEU A 116 0.90 1.61 -13.35
C LEU A 116 0.14 1.83 -12.03
N GLY A 117 -0.10 3.09 -11.64
CA GLY A 117 -0.94 3.44 -10.50
C GLY A 117 -2.41 3.72 -10.86
N ALA A 118 -2.69 4.08 -12.12
CA ALA A 118 -4.00 4.52 -12.58
C ALA A 118 -5.08 3.41 -12.71
N PRO A 119 -4.76 2.15 -13.04
CA PRO A 119 -5.77 1.13 -13.34
C PRO A 119 -6.61 0.68 -12.15
N TYR A 120 -6.20 0.99 -10.92
CA TYR A 120 -6.95 0.69 -9.69
C TYR A 120 -7.33 1.94 -8.90
N GLN A 121 -7.44 3.06 -9.56
CA GLN A 121 -8.13 4.20 -8.97
C GLN A 121 -9.56 3.75 -8.67
N LEU A 122 -9.86 3.55 -7.41
CA LEU A 122 -11.22 3.30 -6.94
C LEU A 122 -11.97 4.63 -7.10
N THR A 123 -12.94 4.63 -7.97
CA THR A 123 -13.39 5.76 -8.77
C THR A 123 -14.08 6.91 -8.02
N GLU A 124 -14.31 6.81 -6.72
CA GLU A 124 -15.09 7.80 -5.97
C GLU A 124 -14.30 8.48 -4.83
N THR A 125 -13.09 8.02 -4.54
CA THR A 125 -12.26 8.60 -3.48
C THR A 125 -10.92 9.06 -4.04
N PRO A 126 -10.56 10.35 -3.95
CA PRO A 126 -9.24 10.83 -4.34
C PRO A 126 -8.13 10.04 -3.62
N PHE A 127 -7.06 9.70 -4.34
CA PHE A 127 -5.85 9.03 -3.82
C PHE A 127 -6.00 7.56 -3.40
N THR A 128 -7.04 6.89 -3.86
CA THR A 128 -7.18 5.45 -3.64
C THR A 128 -6.38 4.70 -4.70
N TYR A 129 -5.22 4.15 -4.34
CA TYR A 129 -4.35 3.42 -5.25
C TYR A 129 -4.05 2.03 -4.70
N GLN A 130 -4.10 1.03 -5.55
CA GLN A 130 -3.58 -0.29 -5.27
C GLN A 130 -2.52 -0.65 -6.31
N GLY A 131 -1.35 -1.08 -5.85
CA GLY A 131 -0.26 -1.47 -6.74
C GLY A 131 -0.60 -2.71 -7.56
N ILE A 132 -0.32 -2.65 -8.87
CA ILE A 132 -0.47 -3.74 -9.83
C ILE A 132 0.91 -4.16 -10.30
N GLY A 133 1.22 -5.44 -10.16
CA GLY A 133 2.50 -6.03 -10.52
C GLY A 133 3.08 -6.85 -9.39
N LEU A 134 4.11 -7.61 -9.69
CA LEU A 134 4.79 -8.46 -8.72
C LEU A 134 5.38 -7.61 -7.58
N GLY A 135 5.08 -7.99 -6.36
CA GLY A 135 5.35 -7.21 -5.15
C GLY A 135 4.20 -6.30 -4.71
N GLY A 136 3.23 -6.00 -5.59
CA GLY A 136 2.05 -5.20 -5.24
C GLY A 136 2.39 -3.88 -4.55
N ASN A 137 1.60 -3.50 -3.54
CA ASN A 137 1.79 -2.24 -2.82
C ASN A 137 3.19 -2.04 -2.23
N SER A 138 3.97 -3.09 -1.97
CA SER A 138 5.36 -2.94 -1.51
C SER A 138 6.28 -2.30 -2.54
N GLN A 139 5.95 -2.38 -3.83
CA GLN A 139 6.69 -1.72 -4.90
C GLN A 139 6.22 -0.28 -5.14
N PHE A 140 5.03 0.08 -4.64
CA PHE A 140 4.38 1.37 -4.89
C PHE A 140 4.29 2.26 -3.66
N ASN A 141 4.57 1.73 -2.46
CA ASN A 141 4.44 2.47 -1.19
C ASN A 141 5.65 3.35 -0.89
N GLY A 142 5.54 4.16 0.18
CA GLY A 142 6.62 4.99 0.71
C GLY A 142 7.69 4.22 1.48
N MET A 143 7.76 2.93 1.38
CA MET A 143 8.78 2.06 2.02
C MET A 143 8.81 2.13 3.56
N LEU A 144 7.97 2.93 4.20
CA LEU A 144 7.94 3.05 5.66
C LEU A 144 7.73 1.67 6.30
N PHE A 145 8.64 1.33 7.22
CA PHE A 145 8.61 0.05 7.91
C PHE A 145 8.46 0.26 9.42
N GLN A 146 7.39 -0.30 9.96
CA GLN A 146 7.11 -0.29 11.39
C GLN A 146 6.72 -1.69 11.86
N THR A 147 7.06 -2.00 13.11
CA THR A 147 6.62 -3.25 13.76
C THR A 147 5.40 -2.96 14.60
N ASN A 148 4.32 -3.71 14.37
CA ASN A 148 3.12 -3.61 15.17
C ASN A 148 3.41 -3.91 16.65
N PRO A 149 2.90 -3.12 17.61
CA PRO A 149 3.16 -3.32 19.02
C PRO A 149 2.77 -4.73 19.51
N PRO A 150 3.60 -5.38 20.34
CA PRO A 150 3.34 -6.72 20.88
C PRO A 150 1.97 -6.86 21.55
N LEU A 151 1.52 -5.81 22.21
CA LEU A 151 0.26 -5.76 22.92
C LEU A 151 -0.95 -6.01 22.01
N VAL A 152 -0.91 -5.54 20.76
CA VAL A 152 -1.98 -5.73 19.77
C VAL A 152 -2.11 -7.21 19.40
N PHE A 153 -0.98 -7.89 19.18
CA PHE A 153 -1.00 -9.33 18.91
C PHE A 153 -1.59 -10.10 20.08
N ASN A 154 -1.17 -9.79 21.30
CA ASN A 154 -1.59 -10.53 22.51
C ASN A 154 -3.06 -10.28 22.89
N ARG A 155 -3.67 -9.17 22.48
CA ARG A 155 -5.06 -8.82 22.82
C ARG A 155 -6.09 -9.10 21.72
N SER A 156 -5.67 -9.01 20.47
CA SER A 156 -6.62 -8.89 19.37
C SER A 156 -6.45 -9.92 18.26
N TRP A 157 -5.41 -10.73 18.34
CA TRP A 157 -5.17 -11.82 17.40
C TRP A 157 -5.61 -13.16 17.99
N PRO A 158 -5.98 -14.14 17.17
CA PRO A 158 -6.40 -15.46 17.63
C PRO A 158 -5.30 -16.21 18.42
N GLU A 159 -5.70 -17.26 19.12
CA GLU A 159 -4.77 -18.18 19.78
C GLU A 159 -3.71 -18.70 18.79
N GLY A 160 -2.48 -18.80 19.24
CA GLY A 160 -1.33 -19.16 18.41
C GLY A 160 -0.80 -18.04 17.52
N TRP A 161 -1.39 -16.83 17.53
CA TRP A 161 -0.93 -15.67 16.76
C TRP A 161 -0.49 -14.49 17.66
N GLY A 162 -0.17 -14.79 18.92
CA GLY A 162 0.38 -13.80 19.84
C GLY A 162 1.76 -13.32 19.44
N TRP A 163 2.28 -12.31 20.17
CA TRP A 163 3.60 -11.75 19.85
C TRP A 163 4.72 -12.79 19.87
N THR A 164 4.68 -13.72 20.81
CA THR A 164 5.69 -14.79 20.91
C THR A 164 5.76 -15.63 19.63
N ASP A 165 4.61 -15.83 19.00
CA ASP A 165 4.51 -16.59 17.75
C ASP A 165 4.92 -15.75 16.53
N MET A 166 4.66 -14.45 16.55
CA MET A 166 4.90 -13.55 15.41
C MET A 166 6.30 -12.93 15.41
N ALA A 167 6.93 -12.72 16.56
CA ALA A 167 8.24 -12.07 16.66
C ALA A 167 9.35 -12.74 15.83
N PRO A 168 9.44 -14.08 15.70
CA PRO A 168 10.41 -14.74 14.83
C PRO A 168 10.28 -14.33 13.36
N TYR A 169 9.06 -14.10 12.88
CA TYR A 169 8.77 -13.70 11.50
C TYR A 169 9.17 -12.24 11.26
N PHE A 170 8.86 -11.33 12.17
CA PHE A 170 9.37 -9.94 12.08
C PHE A 170 10.90 -9.90 12.07
N LYS A 171 11.55 -10.75 12.87
CA LYS A 171 13.01 -10.88 12.82
C LYS A 171 13.50 -11.38 11.46
N ARG A 172 12.86 -12.39 10.89
CA ARG A 172 13.22 -12.96 9.58
C ARG A 172 13.02 -11.93 8.45
N ILE A 173 11.91 -11.18 8.46
CA ILE A 173 11.68 -10.09 7.50
C ILE A 173 12.84 -9.10 7.51
N ARG A 174 13.26 -8.64 8.71
CA ARG A 174 14.38 -7.70 8.85
C ARG A 174 15.74 -8.28 8.45
N GLN A 175 15.89 -9.59 8.46
CA GLN A 175 17.09 -10.26 7.97
C GLN A 175 17.13 -10.36 6.45
N ASN A 176 15.97 -10.57 5.85
CA ASN A 176 15.83 -10.69 4.40
C ASN A 176 15.68 -9.34 3.69
N MET A 177 15.27 -8.32 4.43
CA MET A 177 14.98 -6.98 3.90
C MET A 177 15.52 -5.93 4.86
N PRO A 178 16.61 -5.25 4.52
CA PRO A 178 17.19 -4.19 5.34
C PRO A 178 16.20 -3.06 5.61
N VAL A 179 16.24 -2.53 6.84
CA VAL A 179 15.44 -1.39 7.29
C VAL A 179 16.39 -0.35 7.87
N THR A 180 16.41 0.84 7.28
CA THR A 180 17.34 1.92 7.62
C THR A 180 16.64 3.29 7.64
N ASN A 181 17.19 4.23 8.38
CA ASN A 181 16.82 5.66 8.31
C ASN A 181 17.83 6.50 7.49
N THR A 182 18.79 5.82 6.87
CA THR A 182 19.78 6.41 5.94
C THR A 182 19.81 5.58 4.65
N PRO A 183 18.77 5.70 3.79
CA PRO A 183 18.60 4.82 2.64
C PRO A 183 19.63 5.05 1.51
N SER A 184 20.26 6.23 1.44
CA SER A 184 21.31 6.55 0.47
C SER A 184 22.53 5.65 0.68
N ALA A 185 23.17 5.18 -0.39
CA ALA A 185 24.30 4.26 -0.31
C ALA A 185 25.53 4.84 0.43
N ASP A 186 25.67 6.17 0.45
CA ASP A 186 26.69 6.87 1.23
C ASP A 186 26.32 7.08 2.71
N GLY A 187 25.10 6.69 3.11
CA GLY A 187 24.56 6.86 4.46
C GLY A 187 24.21 8.30 4.85
N ILE A 188 24.21 9.23 3.88
CA ILE A 188 23.91 10.65 4.13
C ILE A 188 22.40 10.91 3.96
N PRO A 189 21.68 11.36 5.03
CA PRO A 189 20.28 11.75 4.90
C PRO A 189 20.11 12.95 3.98
N GLN A 190 19.08 12.91 3.14
CA GLN A 190 18.75 13.98 2.20
C GLN A 190 17.52 14.77 2.67
N ASN A 191 17.35 15.99 2.17
CA ASN A 191 16.17 16.84 2.41
C ASN A 191 15.84 17.04 3.90
N THR A 192 16.85 17.21 4.75
CA THR A 192 16.69 17.21 6.20
C THR A 192 16.02 18.47 6.77
N GLY A 193 15.97 19.57 6.02
CA GLY A 193 15.50 20.87 6.51
C GLY A 193 14.22 20.84 7.33
N PRO A 194 13.11 20.22 6.88
CA PRO A 194 11.90 20.15 7.70
C PRO A 194 12.07 19.36 9.00
N ALA A 195 12.87 18.28 8.99
CA ALA A 195 13.17 17.56 10.22
C ALA A 195 13.98 18.42 11.21
N ASP A 196 14.94 19.19 10.69
CA ASP A 196 15.76 20.10 11.50
C ASP A 196 14.92 21.25 12.11
N ILE A 197 13.77 21.59 11.51
CA ILE A 197 12.78 22.54 12.05
C ILE A 197 11.91 21.89 13.12
N VAL A 198 11.31 20.72 12.83
CA VAL A 198 10.27 20.16 13.70
C VAL A 198 10.82 19.32 14.86
N HIS A 199 12.01 18.72 14.75
CA HIS A 199 12.58 17.89 15.82
C HIS A 199 12.83 18.69 17.11
N PRO A 200 13.37 19.92 17.10
CA PRO A 200 13.48 20.73 18.30
C PRO A 200 12.12 21.02 18.97
N LEU A 201 11.04 21.18 18.19
CA LEU A 201 9.69 21.34 18.74
C LEU A 201 9.23 20.05 19.44
N TYR A 202 9.54 18.88 18.89
CA TYR A 202 9.21 17.60 19.53
C TYR A 202 10.00 17.39 20.82
N GLU A 203 11.28 17.76 20.85
CA GLU A 203 12.11 17.73 22.05
C GLU A 203 11.59 18.64 23.15
N SER A 204 11.06 19.83 22.80
CA SER A 204 10.47 20.77 23.78
C SER A 204 9.27 20.18 24.51
N MET A 205 8.56 19.24 23.87
CA MET A 205 7.47 18.46 24.47
C MET A 205 7.94 17.31 25.34
N GLY A 206 9.25 17.07 25.45
CA GLY A 206 9.84 15.93 26.13
C GLY A 206 9.70 14.61 25.37
N TRP A 207 9.39 14.66 24.09
CA TRP A 207 9.38 13.45 23.26
C TRP A 207 10.81 13.05 22.88
N VAL A 208 11.00 11.74 22.58
CA VAL A 208 12.33 11.14 22.50
C VAL A 208 12.63 10.69 21.07
N GLU A 209 13.82 11.04 20.57
CA GLU A 209 14.31 10.46 19.32
C GLU A 209 14.67 9.01 19.52
N THR A 210 14.07 8.11 18.72
CA THR A 210 14.32 6.67 18.80
C THR A 210 13.96 5.95 17.51
N ASP A 211 14.29 4.66 17.42
CA ASP A 211 13.94 3.79 16.29
C ASP A 211 12.41 3.54 16.24
N THR A 212 11.69 4.36 15.48
CA THR A 212 10.23 4.24 15.28
C THR A 212 9.81 2.99 14.50
N SER A 213 10.76 2.27 13.90
CA SER A 213 10.48 0.99 13.24
C SER A 213 10.27 -0.17 14.21
N ARG A 214 10.49 0.06 15.51
CA ARG A 214 10.34 -0.91 16.61
C ARG A 214 9.30 -0.44 17.61
N PRO A 215 8.70 -1.37 18.37
CA PRO A 215 7.85 -0.98 19.49
C PRO A 215 8.62 -0.17 20.54
N PHE A 216 7.98 0.84 21.10
CA PHE A 216 8.54 1.75 22.10
C PHE A 216 7.58 1.95 23.28
N PRO A 217 8.09 2.20 24.50
CA PRO A 217 7.27 2.41 25.69
C PRO A 217 6.84 3.86 25.91
N GLU A 218 7.53 4.85 25.33
CA GLU A 218 7.34 6.28 25.56
C GLU A 218 5.98 6.77 25.05
N GLN A 219 5.47 7.89 25.57
CA GLN A 219 4.21 8.50 25.12
C GLN A 219 4.31 9.20 23.78
N GLY A 220 5.51 9.66 23.42
CA GLY A 220 5.83 10.25 22.14
C GLY A 220 7.26 9.94 21.77
N VAL A 221 7.45 9.49 20.53
CA VAL A 221 8.76 9.24 19.93
C VAL A 221 8.80 9.77 18.51
N PHE A 222 9.97 10.24 18.10
CA PHE A 222 10.19 10.68 16.73
C PHE A 222 11.51 10.18 16.16
N SER A 223 11.63 10.21 14.85
CA SER A 223 12.87 9.92 14.12
C SER A 223 12.81 10.44 12.69
N ARG A 224 13.94 10.37 12.01
CA ARG A 224 13.93 10.23 10.55
C ARG A 224 13.27 8.90 10.20
N PRO A 225 12.52 8.83 9.07
CA PRO A 225 11.77 7.62 8.72
C PRO A 225 12.68 6.40 8.57
N TYR A 226 12.28 5.29 9.16
CA TYR A 226 12.85 4.00 8.86
C TYR A 226 12.12 3.39 7.66
N VAL A 227 12.88 3.07 6.62
CA VAL A 227 12.37 2.58 5.34
C VAL A 227 13.01 1.25 4.96
N ALA A 228 12.26 0.46 4.19
CA ALA A 228 12.79 -0.74 3.56
C ALA A 228 13.61 -0.34 2.32
N ALA A 229 14.92 -0.22 2.50
CA ALA A 229 15.86 0.17 1.45
C ALA A 229 17.23 -0.45 1.68
N GLU A 230 17.95 -0.70 0.60
CA GLU A 230 19.31 -1.22 0.59
C GLU A 230 20.10 -0.55 -0.53
N ASP A 231 21.28 -0.04 -0.20
CA ASP A 231 22.20 0.57 -1.16
C ASP A 231 21.55 1.57 -2.12
N GLY A 232 20.73 2.47 -1.58
CA GLY A 232 20.04 3.50 -2.34
C GLY A 232 18.88 3.01 -3.21
N MET A 233 18.47 1.77 -3.07
CA MET A 233 17.34 1.17 -3.81
C MET A 233 16.24 0.71 -2.85
N ARG A 234 15.03 0.59 -3.39
CA ARG A 234 13.89 0.00 -2.67
C ARG A 234 14.18 -1.45 -2.31
N ALA A 235 13.96 -1.82 -1.05
CA ALA A 235 13.87 -3.20 -0.62
C ALA A 235 12.40 -3.58 -0.35
N GLY A 236 12.10 -4.87 -0.47
CA GLY A 236 10.75 -5.37 -0.27
C GLY A 236 10.67 -6.89 -0.43
N PRO A 237 9.46 -7.46 -0.51
CA PRO A 237 9.29 -8.90 -0.67
C PRO A 237 9.84 -9.44 -1.99
N VAL A 238 9.97 -8.59 -3.02
CA VAL A 238 10.62 -8.98 -4.27
C VAL A 238 12.09 -9.23 -4.03
N SER A 239 12.85 -8.24 -3.56
CA SER A 239 14.29 -8.39 -3.29
C SER A 239 14.58 -9.38 -2.16
N GLY A 240 13.75 -9.41 -1.10
CA GLY A 240 14.00 -10.25 0.07
C GLY A 240 13.59 -11.72 -0.05
N TYR A 241 12.75 -12.08 -1.03
CA TYR A 241 12.20 -13.43 -1.13
C TYR A 241 12.08 -13.96 -2.56
N PHE A 242 11.83 -13.11 -3.53
CA PHE A 242 11.40 -13.55 -4.87
C PHE A 242 12.53 -13.54 -5.90
N GLU A 243 13.56 -12.74 -5.73
CA GLU A 243 14.73 -12.72 -6.62
C GLU A 243 15.45 -14.07 -6.70
N GLU A 244 15.50 -14.81 -5.58
CA GLU A 244 16.10 -16.14 -5.56
C GLU A 244 15.29 -17.19 -6.33
N VAL A 245 13.96 -16.98 -6.49
CA VAL A 245 13.06 -17.93 -7.16
C VAL A 245 12.72 -17.51 -8.60
N ASP A 246 12.95 -16.26 -8.97
CA ASP A 246 12.79 -15.77 -10.35
C ASP A 246 13.93 -14.82 -10.75
N PRO A 247 15.20 -15.25 -10.66
CA PRO A 247 16.36 -14.42 -10.90
C PRO A 247 16.41 -13.94 -12.36
N GLY A 248 16.42 -12.61 -12.55
CA GLY A 248 16.45 -12.01 -13.89
C GLY A 248 15.26 -12.33 -14.77
N GLY A 249 14.15 -12.77 -14.17
CA GLY A 249 12.94 -13.13 -14.91
C GLY A 249 13.02 -14.47 -15.64
N VAL A 250 13.97 -15.33 -15.28
CA VAL A 250 14.06 -16.68 -15.84
C VAL A 250 13.14 -17.62 -15.08
N PRO A 251 12.18 -18.29 -15.76
CA PRO A 251 11.28 -19.23 -15.11
C PRO A 251 12.03 -20.33 -14.36
N VAL A 252 11.63 -20.60 -13.11
CA VAL A 252 12.16 -21.71 -12.32
C VAL A 252 11.19 -22.90 -12.33
N GLU A 253 11.75 -24.10 -12.18
CA GLU A 253 10.97 -25.33 -12.16
C GLU A 253 9.93 -25.30 -11.03
N GLY A 254 8.68 -25.61 -11.34
CA GLY A 254 7.58 -25.64 -10.40
C GLY A 254 6.81 -24.31 -10.26
N LEU A 255 7.31 -23.19 -10.77
CA LEU A 255 6.63 -21.90 -10.73
C LEU A 255 6.23 -21.44 -12.14
N GLU A 256 4.98 -21.03 -12.28
CA GLU A 256 4.43 -20.37 -13.48
C GLU A 256 3.77 -19.06 -13.06
N ILE A 257 3.98 -17.99 -13.84
CA ILE A 257 3.40 -16.67 -13.58
C ILE A 257 2.62 -16.24 -14.81
N LEU A 258 1.33 -15.96 -14.64
CA LEU A 258 0.50 -15.32 -15.63
C LEU A 258 0.47 -13.82 -15.34
N GLU A 259 1.34 -13.09 -16.01
CA GLU A 259 1.38 -11.63 -15.98
C GLU A 259 0.23 -11.03 -16.80
N PHE A 260 -0.15 -9.78 -16.50
CA PHE A 260 -1.24 -9.04 -17.14
C PHE A 260 -2.56 -9.82 -17.18
N THR A 261 -2.78 -10.63 -16.15
CA THR A 261 -3.88 -11.57 -16.04
C THR A 261 -4.71 -11.27 -14.80
N LYS A 262 -5.91 -10.73 -15.00
CA LYS A 262 -6.84 -10.41 -13.94
C LYS A 262 -7.72 -11.59 -13.61
N ALA A 263 -7.72 -12.05 -12.36
CA ALA A 263 -8.71 -13.03 -11.88
C ALA A 263 -10.10 -12.38 -11.81
N ASP A 264 -11.10 -13.05 -12.35
CA ASP A 264 -12.46 -12.55 -12.45
C ASP A 264 -13.44 -13.31 -11.54
N LEU A 265 -13.29 -14.63 -11.42
CA LEU A 265 -14.22 -15.49 -10.67
C LEU A 265 -13.53 -16.77 -10.19
N ILE A 266 -13.95 -17.27 -9.03
CA ILE A 266 -13.59 -18.60 -8.51
C ILE A 266 -14.75 -19.56 -8.81
N GLU A 267 -14.46 -20.68 -9.45
CA GLU A 267 -15.41 -21.77 -9.64
C GLU A 267 -15.32 -22.74 -8.46
N PHE A 268 -16.44 -22.98 -7.81
CA PHE A 268 -16.57 -23.93 -6.70
C PHE A 268 -17.28 -25.19 -7.14
N ASP A 269 -16.88 -26.34 -6.62
CA ASP A 269 -17.61 -27.59 -6.74
C ASP A 269 -18.77 -27.69 -5.71
N ASP A 270 -19.59 -28.75 -5.82
CA ASP A 270 -20.74 -28.99 -4.95
C ASP A 270 -20.36 -29.14 -3.45
N ASN A 271 -19.09 -29.34 -3.13
CA ASN A 271 -18.58 -29.45 -1.76
C ASN A 271 -17.94 -28.15 -1.26
N GLY A 272 -18.09 -27.04 -1.99
CA GLY A 272 -17.49 -25.75 -1.63
C GLY A 272 -15.97 -25.71 -1.79
N ARG A 273 -15.39 -26.58 -2.62
CA ARG A 273 -13.97 -26.53 -2.95
C ARG A 273 -13.75 -25.74 -4.22
N ALA A 274 -12.79 -24.83 -4.21
CA ALA A 274 -12.35 -24.15 -5.42
C ALA A 274 -11.76 -25.17 -6.41
N ALA A 275 -12.31 -25.22 -7.62
CA ALA A 275 -11.92 -26.12 -8.72
C ALA A 275 -11.10 -25.41 -9.78
N ALA A 276 -11.42 -24.13 -10.05
CA ALA A 276 -10.74 -23.29 -11.04
C ALA A 276 -10.82 -21.81 -10.69
N VAL A 277 -9.92 -21.04 -11.28
CA VAL A 277 -9.97 -19.57 -11.32
C VAL A 277 -10.15 -19.15 -12.77
N HIS A 278 -11.23 -18.45 -13.07
CA HIS A 278 -11.46 -17.80 -14.34
C HIS A 278 -10.77 -16.44 -14.36
N TYR A 279 -10.17 -16.11 -15.47
CA TYR A 279 -9.38 -14.88 -15.61
C TYR A 279 -9.52 -14.25 -17.00
N THR A 280 -9.17 -12.99 -17.11
CA THR A 280 -8.98 -12.27 -18.35
C THR A 280 -7.51 -11.89 -18.49
N LYS A 281 -6.84 -12.40 -19.52
CA LYS A 281 -5.46 -12.08 -19.87
C LYS A 281 -5.41 -10.93 -20.86
N ARG A 282 -4.52 -9.98 -20.63
CA ARG A 282 -4.25 -8.85 -21.52
C ARG A 282 -2.77 -8.83 -21.90
N GLY A 283 -2.46 -8.18 -23.03
CA GLY A 283 -1.07 -8.04 -23.46
C GLY A 283 -0.33 -6.85 -22.81
N ALA A 284 -1.04 -6.07 -21.99
CA ALA A 284 -0.50 -4.89 -21.32
C ALA A 284 -1.34 -4.52 -20.09
N LEU A 285 -0.85 -3.56 -19.30
CA LEU A 285 -1.52 -3.02 -18.11
C LEU A 285 -2.86 -2.32 -18.38
N ASP A 286 -3.10 -1.83 -19.60
CA ASP A 286 -4.33 -1.13 -19.91
C ASP A 286 -5.54 -2.06 -19.81
N GLN A 287 -6.27 -1.93 -18.71
CA GLN A 287 -7.46 -2.73 -18.42
C GLN A 287 -8.66 -2.42 -19.31
N LYS A 288 -8.59 -1.35 -20.10
CA LYS A 288 -9.60 -1.01 -21.12
C LYS A 288 -9.40 -1.79 -22.42
N LEU A 289 -8.21 -2.37 -22.61
CA LEU A 289 -7.97 -3.23 -23.76
C LEU A 289 -8.78 -4.52 -23.64
N PRO A 290 -9.31 -5.04 -24.76
CA PRO A 290 -9.95 -6.35 -24.76
C PRO A 290 -8.94 -7.41 -24.31
N GLY A 291 -9.40 -8.31 -23.45
CA GLY A 291 -8.59 -9.41 -22.96
C GLY A 291 -9.14 -10.75 -23.44
N GLU A 292 -8.29 -11.77 -23.37
CA GLU A 292 -8.65 -13.14 -23.69
C GLU A 292 -9.10 -13.88 -22.41
N PRO A 293 -10.31 -14.44 -22.39
CA PRO A 293 -10.77 -15.21 -21.25
C PRO A 293 -10.01 -16.55 -21.15
N GLY A 294 -9.74 -16.98 -19.93
CA GLY A 294 -9.11 -18.26 -19.66
C GLY A 294 -9.49 -18.81 -18.31
N SER A 295 -9.01 -20.01 -18.01
CA SER A 295 -9.19 -20.62 -16.69
C SER A 295 -7.98 -21.43 -16.28
N ALA A 296 -7.60 -21.33 -15.00
CA ALA A 296 -6.58 -22.16 -14.36
C ALA A 296 -7.27 -23.16 -13.43
N LYS A 297 -6.93 -24.45 -13.55
CA LYS A 297 -7.60 -25.54 -12.82
C LYS A 297 -6.71 -26.07 -11.71
N LEU A 298 -7.31 -26.32 -10.55
CA LEU A 298 -6.67 -27.01 -9.43
C LEU A 298 -6.68 -28.53 -9.64
N LYS A 299 -5.68 -29.21 -9.09
CA LYS A 299 -5.75 -30.66 -8.85
C LYS A 299 -6.83 -30.96 -7.81
N LYS A 300 -7.24 -32.23 -7.66
CA LYS A 300 -8.27 -32.64 -6.70
C LYS A 300 -7.96 -32.18 -5.27
N ASP A 301 -6.69 -32.28 -4.86
CA ASP A 301 -6.21 -31.87 -3.54
C ASP A 301 -5.47 -30.52 -3.58
N GLY A 302 -5.68 -29.76 -4.66
CA GLY A 302 -5.04 -28.47 -4.86
C GLY A 302 -5.58 -27.39 -3.93
N LEU A 303 -4.74 -26.36 -3.69
CA LEU A 303 -4.98 -25.23 -2.81
C LEU A 303 -5.15 -23.95 -3.63
N LEU A 304 -6.17 -23.16 -3.34
CA LEU A 304 -6.29 -21.78 -3.81
C LEU A 304 -5.81 -20.85 -2.70
N VAL A 305 -4.87 -19.94 -3.00
CA VAL A 305 -4.38 -18.93 -2.10
C VAL A 305 -4.85 -17.56 -2.59
N MET A 306 -5.64 -16.87 -1.77
CA MET A 306 -6.07 -15.49 -2.03
C MET A 306 -5.05 -14.52 -1.45
N ALA A 307 -4.41 -13.73 -2.31
CA ALA A 307 -3.38 -12.76 -1.98
C ALA A 307 -3.53 -11.45 -2.78
N ALA A 308 -4.77 -11.14 -3.20
CA ALA A 308 -5.08 -9.98 -4.05
C ALA A 308 -5.28 -8.65 -3.28
N GLY A 309 -5.08 -8.67 -1.96
CA GLY A 309 -5.15 -7.49 -1.09
C GLY A 309 -6.51 -7.24 -0.46
N GLY A 310 -6.53 -6.31 0.52
CA GLY A 310 -7.67 -6.07 1.42
C GLY A 310 -8.99 -5.71 0.75
N LEU A 311 -8.99 -5.33 -0.51
CA LEU A 311 -10.19 -4.97 -1.28
C LEU A 311 -10.52 -5.98 -2.37
N VAL A 312 -9.52 -6.47 -3.09
CA VAL A 312 -9.74 -7.34 -4.26
C VAL A 312 -9.99 -8.78 -3.83
N THR A 313 -9.36 -9.26 -2.78
CA THR A 313 -9.65 -10.59 -2.21
C THR A 313 -11.13 -10.72 -1.82
N PRO A 314 -11.73 -9.85 -0.96
CA PRO A 314 -13.15 -9.96 -0.67
C PRO A 314 -14.03 -9.73 -1.91
N ARG A 315 -13.65 -8.83 -2.82
CA ARG A 315 -14.38 -8.64 -4.08
C ARG A 315 -14.52 -9.94 -4.87
N LEU A 316 -13.41 -10.66 -5.06
CA LEU A 316 -13.44 -11.93 -5.80
C LEU A 316 -14.28 -13.00 -5.09
N LEU A 317 -14.17 -13.09 -3.76
CA LEU A 317 -14.97 -14.03 -2.96
C LEU A 317 -16.47 -13.71 -3.06
N LEU A 318 -16.86 -12.44 -2.91
CA LEU A 318 -18.25 -11.97 -3.01
C LEU A 318 -18.83 -12.25 -4.41
N LEU A 319 -18.10 -11.91 -5.48
CA LEU A 319 -18.51 -12.20 -6.86
C LEU A 319 -18.63 -13.70 -7.14
N SER A 320 -17.85 -14.52 -6.41
CA SER A 320 -17.86 -15.98 -6.53
C SER A 320 -18.89 -16.67 -5.62
N GLY A 321 -19.78 -15.90 -4.99
CA GLY A 321 -20.86 -16.43 -4.17
C GLY A 321 -20.46 -16.80 -2.74
N VAL A 322 -19.33 -16.30 -2.22
CA VAL A 322 -18.89 -16.44 -0.83
C VAL A 322 -19.10 -15.13 -0.08
N GLY A 323 -19.94 -15.11 0.93
CA GLY A 323 -20.22 -13.85 1.64
C GLY A 323 -21.17 -13.96 2.82
N PRO A 324 -21.50 -12.81 3.42
CA PRO A 324 -22.36 -12.73 4.60
C PRO A 324 -23.84 -12.88 4.22
N LYS A 325 -24.38 -14.08 4.34
CA LYS A 325 -25.81 -14.34 4.08
C LYS A 325 -26.70 -13.42 4.88
N GLY A 326 -27.71 -12.86 4.19
CA GLY A 326 -28.65 -11.89 4.75
C GLY A 326 -28.19 -10.44 4.63
N ARG A 327 -26.99 -10.17 4.12
CA ARG A 327 -26.45 -8.83 3.88
C ARG A 327 -26.17 -8.53 2.40
N GLU A 328 -26.72 -9.33 1.51
CA GLU A 328 -26.51 -9.20 0.06
C GLU A 328 -26.89 -7.81 -0.46
N GLY A 329 -28.00 -7.24 0.05
CA GLY A 329 -28.43 -5.89 -0.33
C GLY A 329 -27.51 -4.76 0.14
N GLU A 330 -26.73 -4.98 1.20
CA GLU A 330 -25.69 -4.04 1.65
C GLU A 330 -24.44 -4.15 0.80
N ILE A 331 -24.08 -5.38 0.40
CA ILE A 331 -22.90 -5.65 -0.45
C ILE A 331 -23.14 -5.17 -1.88
N PHE A 332 -24.36 -5.37 -2.40
CA PHE A 332 -24.75 -5.00 -3.77
C PHE A 332 -25.87 -3.93 -3.75
N PRO A 333 -25.61 -2.71 -3.28
CA PRO A 333 -26.64 -1.69 -3.12
C PRO A 333 -27.27 -1.31 -4.46
N GLY A 334 -28.62 -1.28 -4.49
CA GLY A 334 -29.40 -0.93 -5.68
C GLY A 334 -29.50 -2.03 -6.74
N GLN A 335 -28.97 -3.22 -6.47
CA GLN A 335 -29.04 -4.37 -7.36
C GLN A 335 -30.05 -5.40 -6.84
N THR A 336 -30.51 -6.31 -7.72
CA THR A 336 -31.27 -7.49 -7.26
C THR A 336 -30.29 -8.46 -6.61
N PRO A 337 -30.37 -8.69 -5.28
CA PRO A 337 -29.38 -9.51 -4.59
C PRO A 337 -29.50 -10.98 -5.00
N VAL A 338 -28.36 -11.61 -5.29
CA VAL A 338 -28.23 -13.04 -5.45
C VAL A 338 -27.74 -13.62 -4.13
N PRO A 339 -28.41 -14.60 -3.52
CA PRO A 339 -27.97 -15.19 -2.26
C PRO A 339 -26.58 -15.81 -2.37
N PHE A 340 -25.73 -15.59 -1.37
CA PHE A 340 -24.44 -16.25 -1.29
C PHE A 340 -24.62 -17.77 -1.14
N ALA A 341 -23.95 -18.53 -1.99
CA ALA A 341 -23.98 -20.01 -1.93
C ALA A 341 -23.20 -20.52 -0.70
N ILE A 342 -22.05 -19.92 -0.44
CA ILE A 342 -21.17 -20.25 0.69
C ILE A 342 -21.25 -19.12 1.71
N GLU A 343 -21.64 -19.47 2.94
CA GLU A 343 -21.76 -18.48 4.02
C GLU A 343 -20.41 -18.21 4.68
N ASN A 344 -20.04 -16.92 4.76
CA ASN A 344 -18.98 -16.44 5.63
C ASN A 344 -19.25 -14.99 6.04
N GLN A 345 -19.56 -14.78 7.32
CA GLN A 345 -20.00 -13.48 7.86
C GLN A 345 -18.90 -12.41 7.91
N HIS A 346 -17.65 -12.76 7.59
CA HIS A 346 -16.50 -11.84 7.63
C HIS A 346 -16.00 -11.43 6.25
N VAL A 347 -16.45 -12.07 5.17
CA VAL A 347 -16.05 -11.68 3.82
C VAL A 347 -16.68 -10.34 3.44
N GLY A 348 -15.84 -9.36 3.16
CA GLY A 348 -16.22 -7.98 2.87
C GLY A 348 -16.63 -7.15 4.10
N VAL A 349 -16.59 -7.72 5.31
CA VAL A 349 -17.11 -7.08 6.54
C VAL A 349 -15.96 -6.73 7.49
N GLY A 350 -16.03 -5.51 8.06
CA GLY A 350 -15.03 -5.03 9.01
C GLY A 350 -13.82 -4.38 8.35
N LEU A 351 -14.00 -3.88 7.13
CA LEU A 351 -13.00 -3.08 6.42
C LEU A 351 -12.48 -1.97 7.32
N PHE A 352 -11.18 -1.89 7.46
CA PHE A 352 -10.48 -0.78 8.09
C PHE A 352 -9.48 -0.13 7.13
N ASP A 353 -9.16 1.11 7.39
CA ASP A 353 -8.04 1.86 6.85
C ASP A 353 -7.54 2.82 7.92
N HIS A 354 -6.35 3.37 7.78
CA HIS A 354 -5.97 4.57 8.49
C HIS A 354 -6.58 5.79 7.78
N VAL A 355 -6.90 6.80 8.57
CA VAL A 355 -7.41 8.07 8.06
C VAL A 355 -6.43 9.17 8.43
N LEU A 356 -6.21 10.10 7.51
CA LEU A 356 -5.35 11.24 7.76
C LEU A 356 -6.00 12.56 7.38
N THR A 357 -5.52 13.62 8.03
CA THR A 357 -5.64 15.00 7.59
C THR A 357 -4.26 15.59 7.31
N MET A 358 -4.20 16.73 6.66
CA MET A 358 -2.95 17.42 6.40
C MET A 358 -3.07 18.91 6.68
N VAL A 359 -1.98 19.51 7.15
CA VAL A 359 -1.81 20.96 7.24
C VAL A 359 -0.47 21.30 6.59
N THR A 360 -0.43 22.34 5.77
CA THR A 360 0.79 22.81 5.12
C THR A 360 1.22 24.15 5.70
N PHE A 361 2.51 24.26 6.00
CA PHE A 361 3.15 25.42 6.54
C PHE A 361 4.16 25.98 5.53
N GLY A 362 4.20 27.31 5.42
CA GLY A 362 5.32 28.02 4.82
C GLY A 362 6.36 28.29 5.90
N TYR A 363 7.63 28.32 5.53
CA TYR A 363 8.73 28.60 6.43
C TYR A 363 9.46 29.87 6.02
N ASP A 364 9.46 30.87 6.91
CA ASP A 364 10.18 32.13 6.77
C ASP A 364 11.15 32.30 7.97
N GLY A 365 12.02 31.31 8.14
CA GLY A 365 12.96 31.24 9.25
C GLY A 365 14.39 31.58 8.84
N PRO A 366 15.30 31.67 9.82
CA PRO A 366 16.71 32.01 9.59
C PRO A 366 17.50 30.88 8.90
N VAL A 367 16.99 29.67 8.91
CA VAL A 367 17.63 28.52 8.26
C VAL A 367 17.04 28.36 6.85
N PRO A 368 17.82 28.50 5.78
CA PRO A 368 17.31 28.29 4.44
C PRO A 368 16.90 26.84 4.26
N TYR A 369 15.63 26.63 3.94
CA TYR A 369 15.06 25.35 3.58
C TYR A 369 14.53 25.44 2.17
N GLN A 370 14.88 24.48 1.33
CA GLN A 370 14.35 24.32 -0.02
C GLN A 370 13.82 22.92 -0.21
N ALA A 371 12.56 22.82 -0.63
CA ALA A 371 11.96 21.54 -0.98
C ALA A 371 12.61 20.96 -2.24
N TYR A 372 12.94 19.69 -2.22
CA TYR A 372 13.42 18.97 -3.38
C TYR A 372 12.25 18.55 -4.27
N ASN A 373 12.29 18.93 -5.55
CA ASN A 373 11.25 18.60 -6.51
C ASN A 373 11.66 17.40 -7.38
N TYR A 374 11.21 16.22 -7.01
CA TYR A 374 11.47 14.98 -7.76
C TYR A 374 10.86 14.94 -9.18
N ALA A 375 9.96 15.85 -9.52
CA ALA A 375 9.35 15.94 -10.84
C ALA A 375 10.13 16.86 -11.79
N ASP A 376 11.10 17.61 -11.31
CA ASP A 376 11.94 18.53 -12.10
C ASP A 376 13.27 17.85 -12.46
N TYR A 377 13.21 16.91 -13.40
CA TYR A 377 14.38 16.14 -13.82
C TYR A 377 15.41 16.98 -14.55
N GLU A 378 15.01 17.98 -15.31
CA GLU A 378 15.91 18.91 -16.00
C GLU A 378 16.68 19.78 -15.00
N GLY A 379 16.01 20.21 -13.92
CA GLY A 379 16.63 20.97 -12.83
C GLY A 379 17.58 20.15 -11.94
N ASN A 380 17.43 18.83 -11.94
CA ASN A 380 18.13 17.90 -11.03
C ASN A 380 19.09 16.94 -11.75
N GLU A 381 19.60 17.30 -12.93
CA GLU A 381 20.46 16.39 -13.72
C GLU A 381 21.72 15.95 -12.98
N ALA A 382 22.33 16.82 -12.18
CA ALA A 382 23.54 16.48 -11.40
C ALA A 382 23.24 15.40 -10.35
N ASP A 383 22.12 15.54 -9.63
CA ASP A 383 21.68 14.58 -8.60
C ASP A 383 21.30 13.24 -9.22
N LEU A 384 20.71 13.28 -10.43
CA LEU A 384 20.40 12.08 -11.20
C LEU A 384 21.69 11.32 -11.59
N GLN A 385 22.71 12.03 -12.10
CA GLN A 385 23.98 11.42 -12.46
C GLN A 385 24.72 10.88 -11.23
N GLU A 386 24.66 11.56 -10.10
CA GLU A 386 25.16 11.06 -8.82
C GLU A 386 24.48 9.74 -8.45
N TYR A 387 23.15 9.71 -8.47
CA TYR A 387 22.37 8.50 -8.16
C TYR A 387 22.69 7.34 -9.10
N LEU A 388 22.77 7.60 -10.41
CA LEU A 388 23.12 6.56 -11.39
C LEU A 388 24.52 5.99 -11.16
N ALA A 389 25.48 6.83 -10.74
CA ALA A 389 26.84 6.42 -10.49
C ALA A 389 27.07 5.72 -9.15
N THR A 390 26.38 6.17 -8.10
CA THR A 390 26.71 5.83 -6.71
C THR A 390 25.54 5.30 -5.88
N ARG A 391 24.29 5.37 -6.37
CA ARG A 391 23.05 5.09 -5.62
C ARG A 391 22.90 6.01 -4.39
N SER A 392 23.49 7.20 -4.44
CA SER A 392 23.43 8.21 -3.37
C SER A 392 22.68 9.45 -3.83
N GLY A 393 22.51 10.41 -2.91
CA GLY A 393 21.84 11.67 -3.17
C GLY A 393 20.32 11.60 -3.06
N PRO A 394 19.59 12.66 -3.48
CA PRO A 394 18.16 12.81 -3.25
C PRO A 394 17.29 11.71 -3.84
N TYR A 395 17.66 11.11 -4.96
CA TYR A 395 16.89 10.02 -5.58
C TYR A 395 16.94 8.71 -4.78
N ALA A 396 17.92 8.54 -3.90
CA ALA A 396 18.03 7.39 -3.00
C ALA A 396 17.10 7.50 -1.78
N GLN A 397 16.46 8.63 -1.58
CA GLN A 397 15.57 8.89 -0.45
C GLN A 397 14.16 9.23 -0.92
N TYR A 398 13.18 8.80 -0.16
CA TYR A 398 11.78 9.16 -0.31
C TYR A 398 11.32 10.05 0.86
N GLN A 399 10.25 10.81 0.64
CA GLN A 399 9.47 11.51 1.66
C GLN A 399 8.60 10.51 2.45
N PRO A 400 8.31 10.67 3.73
CA PRO A 400 8.58 11.84 4.59
C PRO A 400 10.01 11.93 5.08
N VAL A 401 10.33 13.05 5.75
CA VAL A 401 11.66 13.31 6.35
C VAL A 401 11.63 13.27 7.88
N SER A 402 10.45 13.28 8.48
CA SER A 402 10.23 13.14 9.93
C SER A 402 8.98 12.29 10.19
N ILE A 403 9.06 11.44 11.18
CA ILE A 403 7.95 10.64 11.73
C ILE A 403 7.87 10.92 13.24
N LEU A 404 6.67 11.22 13.72
CA LEU A 404 6.33 11.35 15.13
C LEU A 404 5.19 10.38 15.45
N ASN A 405 5.36 9.52 16.44
CA ASN A 405 4.35 8.58 16.93
C ASN A 405 3.93 8.95 18.35
N LEU A 406 2.64 9.08 18.58
CA LEU A 406 2.05 9.50 19.86
C LEU A 406 1.08 8.45 20.40
N ARG A 407 1.04 8.34 21.75
CA ARG A 407 0.02 7.60 22.52
C ARG A 407 -0.86 8.60 23.25
N ARG A 408 -2.02 8.90 22.69
CA ARG A 408 -2.99 9.82 23.28
C ARG A 408 -4.08 9.04 23.99
N GLY A 409 -3.98 8.96 25.32
CA GLY A 409 -4.94 8.20 26.12
C GLY A 409 -5.00 6.71 25.74
N SER A 410 -3.92 6.17 25.19
CA SER A 410 -3.81 4.80 24.68
C SER A 410 -2.51 4.15 25.13
N ASP A 411 -2.53 2.83 25.32
CA ASP A 411 -1.34 2.02 25.63
C ASP A 411 -0.62 1.50 24.36
N VAL A 412 -1.12 1.88 23.18
CA VAL A 412 -0.46 1.69 21.88
C VAL A 412 -0.42 3.02 21.13
N PRO A 413 0.48 3.21 20.17
CA PRO A 413 0.44 4.38 19.29
C PRO A 413 -0.94 4.50 18.62
N ASN A 414 -1.53 5.69 18.64
CA ASN A 414 -2.83 5.93 18.02
C ASN A 414 -2.87 7.17 17.12
N VAL A 415 -1.80 7.97 17.14
CA VAL A 415 -1.58 9.09 16.21
C VAL A 415 -0.16 9.00 15.67
N GLU A 416 -0.01 9.21 14.39
CA GLU A 416 1.26 9.44 13.73
C GLU A 416 1.23 10.78 12.98
N VAL A 417 2.31 11.53 13.07
CA VAL A 417 2.51 12.72 12.25
C VAL A 417 3.76 12.50 11.41
N PHE A 418 3.60 12.55 10.10
CA PHE A 418 4.75 12.53 9.21
C PHE A 418 4.85 13.84 8.44
N VAL A 419 6.08 14.33 8.30
CA VAL A 419 6.37 15.62 7.68
C VAL A 419 7.03 15.38 6.34
N ASN A 420 6.41 15.91 5.30
CA ASN A 420 6.95 15.92 3.94
C ASN A 420 7.65 17.25 3.65
N PRO A 421 8.78 17.24 2.93
CA PRO A 421 9.53 18.44 2.59
C PRO A 421 8.88 19.29 1.49
N ASN A 422 7.69 18.92 1.02
CA ASN A 422 6.94 19.68 0.02
C ASN A 422 5.57 20.04 0.57
N GLY A 423 5.17 21.29 0.40
CA GLY A 423 3.82 21.71 0.69
C GLY A 423 2.83 20.99 -0.21
N ALA A 424 2.13 19.98 0.31
CA ALA A 424 0.98 19.41 -0.34
C ALA A 424 -0.17 20.41 -0.24
N GLY A 425 -0.68 20.80 -1.40
CA GLY A 425 -1.96 21.49 -1.53
C GLY A 425 -3.09 20.48 -1.65
N THR A 426 -4.15 20.91 -2.33
CA THR A 426 -5.25 20.04 -2.66
C THR A 426 -4.74 18.79 -3.39
N PRO A 427 -5.32 17.63 -3.11
CA PRO A 427 -5.07 16.42 -3.88
C PRO A 427 -5.24 16.68 -5.39
N GLY A 428 -4.14 16.54 -6.16
CA GLY A 428 -4.13 16.94 -7.56
C GLY A 428 -3.94 18.43 -7.83
N GLY A 429 -3.88 19.27 -6.78
CA GLY A 429 -3.56 20.70 -6.85
C GLY A 429 -2.06 20.99 -6.97
N PRO A 430 -1.68 22.26 -7.17
CA PRO A 430 -0.28 22.64 -7.20
C PRO A 430 0.38 22.36 -5.84
N PHE A 431 1.63 21.90 -5.87
CA PHE A 431 2.49 21.98 -4.70
C PHE A 431 2.67 23.49 -4.36
N TYR A 432 2.58 23.85 -3.10
CA TYR A 432 3.04 25.13 -2.62
C TYR A 432 4.56 25.23 -2.87
N GLY A 433 5.06 26.42 -3.12
CA GLY A 433 6.45 26.66 -3.56
C GLY A 433 7.54 26.07 -2.65
N PRO A 434 8.80 26.31 -2.98
CA PRO A 434 9.90 26.01 -2.07
C PRO A 434 9.65 26.65 -0.70
N ASP A 435 10.33 26.20 0.34
CA ASP A 435 10.18 26.65 1.71
C ASP A 435 8.80 26.33 2.34
N THR A 436 8.18 25.23 1.91
CA THR A 436 6.95 24.71 2.52
C THR A 436 7.13 23.28 2.99
N LEU A 437 6.44 22.93 4.06
CA LEU A 437 6.35 21.56 4.58
C LEU A 437 4.91 21.18 4.85
N SER A 438 4.57 19.91 4.72
CA SER A 438 3.24 19.41 5.08
C SER A 438 3.34 18.45 6.25
N ALA A 439 2.54 18.70 7.28
CA ALA A 439 2.27 17.75 8.35
C ALA A 439 1.03 16.93 7.99
N PHE A 440 1.21 15.63 7.88
CA PHE A 440 0.14 14.65 7.72
C PHE A 440 -0.12 13.99 9.06
N ILE A 441 -1.32 14.20 9.60
CA ILE A 441 -1.74 13.71 10.91
C ILE A 441 -2.64 12.50 10.66
N MET A 442 -2.20 11.33 11.06
CA MET A 442 -2.83 10.05 10.78
C MET A 442 -3.31 9.37 12.06
N LEU A 443 -4.56 8.90 12.07
CA LEU A 443 -5.02 8.00 13.12
C LEU A 443 -4.52 6.58 12.84
N LEU A 444 -3.69 6.06 13.74
CA LEU A 444 -3.13 4.70 13.65
C LEU A 444 -4.08 3.61 14.18
N ASN A 445 -5.08 3.97 14.96
CA ASN A 445 -6.01 3.02 15.53
C ASN A 445 -7.46 3.54 15.48
N PRO A 446 -7.96 3.91 14.28
CA PRO A 446 -9.34 4.35 14.16
C PRO A 446 -10.31 3.25 14.61
N LYS A 447 -11.45 3.66 15.15
CA LYS A 447 -12.52 2.76 15.62
C LYS A 447 -13.51 2.42 14.51
N SER A 448 -13.66 3.33 13.55
CA SER A 448 -14.58 3.18 12.43
C SER A 448 -14.28 1.94 11.60
N ARG A 449 -15.32 1.25 11.16
CA ARG A 449 -15.25 0.06 10.29
C ARG A 449 -16.26 0.16 9.18
N GLY A 450 -15.98 -0.49 8.06
CA GLY A 450 -16.84 -0.46 6.88
C GLY A 450 -17.10 -1.82 6.25
N LEU A 451 -17.67 -1.74 5.07
CA LEU A 451 -17.99 -2.88 4.21
C LEU A 451 -17.32 -2.68 2.84
N VAL A 452 -16.92 -3.77 2.23
CA VAL A 452 -16.63 -3.79 0.80
C VAL A 452 -17.96 -3.92 0.07
N THR A 453 -18.35 -2.89 -0.68
CA THR A 453 -19.56 -2.91 -1.51
C THR A 453 -19.18 -2.90 -2.99
N LEU A 454 -20.06 -3.43 -3.83
CA LEU A 454 -19.82 -3.60 -5.26
C LEU A 454 -20.88 -2.90 -6.11
N ASP A 455 -20.44 -2.26 -7.19
CA ASP A 455 -21.35 -1.71 -8.21
C ASP A 455 -21.89 -2.81 -9.15
N GLU A 456 -22.73 -2.40 -10.11
CA GLU A 456 -23.33 -3.32 -11.10
C GLU A 456 -22.31 -3.97 -12.04
N ASN A 457 -21.09 -3.44 -12.13
CA ASN A 457 -19.97 -4.00 -12.88
C ASN A 457 -19.05 -4.85 -12.01
N GLY A 458 -19.39 -5.03 -10.72
CA GLY A 458 -18.58 -5.73 -9.74
C GLY A 458 -17.30 -4.98 -9.35
N ASN A 459 -17.23 -3.66 -9.53
CA ASN A 459 -16.13 -2.86 -9.00
C ASN A 459 -16.39 -2.52 -7.54
N VAL A 460 -15.31 -2.36 -6.79
CA VAL A 460 -15.41 -1.96 -5.39
C VAL A 460 -15.90 -0.51 -5.31
N ARG A 461 -16.97 -0.30 -4.54
CA ARG A 461 -17.39 1.02 -4.07
C ARG A 461 -16.84 1.25 -2.66
N PHE A 462 -16.40 2.46 -2.41
CA PHE A 462 -16.02 2.88 -1.06
C PHE A 462 -17.22 3.47 -0.34
N PRO A 463 -17.82 2.77 0.63
CA PRO A 463 -18.62 3.45 1.62
C PRO A 463 -17.67 4.32 2.46
N SER A 464 -18.14 5.48 2.90
CA SER A 464 -17.39 6.33 3.82
C SER A 464 -17.16 5.57 5.14
N ILE A 465 -15.96 4.98 5.28
CA ILE A 465 -15.53 4.34 6.52
C ILE A 465 -14.78 5.32 7.43
N TYR A 466 -14.58 6.54 6.93
CA TYR A 466 -13.73 7.53 7.58
C TYR A 466 -14.56 8.43 8.47
N MET A 467 -14.45 8.23 9.79
CA MET A 467 -15.03 9.09 10.82
C MET A 467 -16.52 9.42 10.57
N PRO A 468 -17.41 8.41 10.40
CA PRO A 468 -18.83 8.66 10.16
C PRO A 468 -19.45 9.36 11.38
N PRO A 469 -20.03 10.58 11.23
CA PRO A 469 -20.43 11.40 12.37
C PRO A 469 -21.68 10.89 13.08
N ASP A 470 -22.38 9.96 12.50
CA ASP A 470 -23.61 9.33 12.99
C ASP A 470 -23.37 8.04 13.80
N THR A 471 -22.11 7.65 13.99
CA THR A 471 -21.73 6.47 14.77
C THR A 471 -20.88 6.84 16.00
N PRO A 472 -20.98 6.11 17.13
CA PRO A 472 -20.13 6.33 18.29
C PRO A 472 -18.64 6.22 17.95
N GLU A 473 -18.27 5.22 17.18
CA GLU A 473 -16.88 4.97 16.75
C GLU A 473 -16.34 6.12 15.90
N GLY A 474 -17.16 6.66 15.01
CA GLY A 474 -16.81 7.80 14.17
C GLY A 474 -16.66 9.09 14.99
N GLN A 475 -17.49 9.29 16.04
CA GLN A 475 -17.33 10.42 16.96
C GLN A 475 -16.02 10.33 17.76
N GLU A 476 -15.62 9.13 18.22
CA GLU A 476 -14.33 8.93 18.89
C GLU A 476 -13.17 9.26 17.95
N ASP A 477 -13.24 8.83 16.69
CA ASP A 477 -12.23 9.12 15.68
C ASP A 477 -12.15 10.62 15.35
N ILE A 478 -13.31 11.30 15.24
CA ILE A 478 -13.39 12.76 15.04
C ILE A 478 -12.72 13.49 16.20
N GLU A 479 -13.04 13.11 17.43
CA GLU A 479 -12.47 13.74 18.64
C GLU A 479 -10.96 13.60 18.65
N LEU A 480 -10.44 12.38 18.42
CA LEU A 480 -9.01 12.12 18.39
C LEU A 480 -8.29 12.90 17.27
N MET A 481 -8.88 12.93 16.06
CA MET A 481 -8.32 13.68 14.94
C MET A 481 -8.31 15.18 15.21
N THR A 482 -9.41 15.71 15.76
CA THR A 482 -9.53 17.13 16.12
C THR A 482 -8.44 17.53 17.11
N GLN A 483 -8.31 16.78 18.21
CA GLN A 483 -7.34 17.07 19.25
C GLN A 483 -5.90 16.93 18.73
N ALA A 484 -5.62 15.87 17.94
CA ALA A 484 -4.29 15.69 17.36
C ALA A 484 -3.92 16.82 16.39
N THR A 485 -4.86 17.25 15.56
CA THR A 485 -4.65 18.37 14.62
C THR A 485 -4.42 19.67 15.37
N PHE A 486 -5.27 19.96 16.36
CA PHE A 486 -5.14 21.17 17.20
C PHE A 486 -3.77 21.24 17.88
N ASP A 487 -3.33 20.14 18.51
CA ASP A 487 -2.06 20.12 19.23
C ASP A 487 -0.85 20.31 18.30
N ILE A 488 -0.89 19.76 17.07
CA ILE A 488 0.18 19.97 16.08
C ILE A 488 0.17 21.42 15.57
N LEU A 489 -1.00 22.01 15.36
CA LEU A 489 -1.10 23.43 15.02
C LEU A 489 -0.49 24.31 16.11
N GLN A 490 -0.83 24.07 17.38
CA GLN A 490 -0.27 24.83 18.50
C GLN A 490 1.24 24.61 18.63
N LEU A 491 1.72 23.36 18.49
CA LEU A 491 3.14 23.04 18.59
C LEU A 491 3.96 23.74 17.49
N PHE A 492 3.48 23.71 16.24
CA PHE A 492 4.25 24.30 15.14
C PHE A 492 4.26 25.84 15.17
N LYS A 493 3.28 26.47 15.80
CA LYS A 493 3.28 27.93 16.06
C LYS A 493 4.36 28.38 17.04
N GLU A 494 4.96 27.48 17.82
CA GLU A 494 6.09 27.82 18.70
C GLU A 494 7.36 28.22 17.89
N ASP A 495 7.47 27.79 16.64
CA ASP A 495 8.46 28.32 15.71
C ASP A 495 7.87 29.53 14.94
N PRO A 496 8.36 30.76 15.17
CA PRO A 496 7.82 31.97 14.52
C PRO A 496 8.05 32.00 13.00
N GLY A 497 8.92 31.11 12.46
CA GLY A 497 9.14 30.98 11.04
C GLY A 497 8.05 30.14 10.33
N LEU A 498 7.23 29.38 11.07
CA LEU A 498 6.18 28.56 10.50
C LEU A 498 4.84 29.31 10.44
N GLY A 499 4.30 29.47 9.24
CA GLY A 499 2.97 30.04 8.99
C GLY A 499 2.08 29.08 8.22
N ILE A 500 0.79 28.98 8.59
CA ILE A 500 -0.16 28.09 7.89
C ILE A 500 -0.45 28.64 6.49
N VAL A 501 -0.19 27.85 5.45
CA VAL A 501 -0.52 28.19 4.06
C VAL A 501 -1.65 27.34 3.50
N PHE A 502 -1.93 26.18 4.13
CA PHE A 502 -3.11 25.37 3.86
C PHE A 502 -3.57 24.68 5.15
N GLY A 503 -4.82 24.89 5.54
CA GLY A 503 -5.43 24.46 6.78
C GLY A 503 -6.29 25.55 7.39
N PRO A 504 -6.74 25.42 8.65
CA PRO A 504 -7.49 26.47 9.34
C PRO A 504 -6.75 27.82 9.33
N GLY A 505 -7.45 28.90 8.99
CA GLY A 505 -6.89 30.25 8.88
C GLY A 505 -6.18 30.56 7.55
N SER A 506 -6.06 29.61 6.65
CA SER A 506 -5.49 29.82 5.30
C SER A 506 -6.54 30.38 4.32
N GLN A 507 -6.09 30.74 3.09
CA GLN A 507 -6.99 31.16 2.02
C GLN A 507 -8.04 30.10 1.64
N SER A 508 -7.73 28.81 1.87
CA SER A 508 -8.66 27.70 1.60
C SER A 508 -9.70 27.52 2.72
N PHE A 509 -9.43 28.03 3.92
CA PHE A 509 -10.29 27.95 5.10
C PHE A 509 -10.25 29.27 5.90
N PRO A 510 -10.66 30.39 5.28
CA PRO A 510 -10.41 31.73 5.83
C PRO A 510 -11.21 32.05 7.10
N ASP A 511 -12.33 31.36 7.32
CA ASP A 511 -13.25 31.59 8.42
C ASP A 511 -12.96 30.70 9.64
N LEU A 512 -11.94 29.82 9.57
CA LEU A 512 -11.59 28.90 10.66
C LEU A 512 -10.38 29.42 11.41
N ASP A 513 -10.51 29.62 12.72
CA ASP A 513 -9.43 30.02 13.61
C ASP A 513 -8.62 28.79 14.06
N PRO A 514 -7.32 28.68 13.73
CA PRO A 514 -6.47 27.58 14.18
C PRO A 514 -6.26 27.53 15.71
N ASP A 515 -6.60 28.60 16.44
CA ASP A 515 -6.54 28.66 17.88
C ASP A 515 -7.85 28.27 18.58
N ASN A 516 -8.90 28.02 17.79
CA ASN A 516 -10.19 27.57 18.29
C ASN A 516 -10.40 26.09 17.95
N ILE A 517 -10.45 25.23 18.95
CA ILE A 517 -10.60 23.79 18.76
C ILE A 517 -11.90 23.40 18.02
N GLU A 518 -12.98 24.19 18.16
CA GLU A 518 -14.24 23.93 17.45
C GLU A 518 -14.13 24.28 15.95
N ASP A 519 -13.30 25.25 15.59
CA ASP A 519 -12.99 25.55 14.19
C ASP A 519 -12.09 24.47 13.60
N VAL A 520 -11.13 23.95 14.36
CA VAL A 520 -10.36 22.77 13.96
C VAL A 520 -11.26 21.54 13.83
N ARG A 521 -12.24 21.35 14.71
CA ARG A 521 -13.27 20.31 14.56
C ARG A 521 -14.06 20.50 13.26
N THR A 522 -14.41 21.73 12.93
CA THR A 522 -15.10 22.06 11.67
C THR A 522 -14.21 21.71 10.47
N TYR A 523 -12.92 22.01 10.51
CA TYR A 523 -11.94 21.59 9.49
C TYR A 523 -11.90 20.06 9.31
N VAL A 524 -11.89 19.32 10.43
CA VAL A 524 -11.86 17.86 10.44
C VAL A 524 -13.17 17.24 9.90
N THR A 525 -14.31 17.87 10.12
CA THR A 525 -15.63 17.28 9.82
C THR A 525 -16.31 17.80 8.56
N SER A 526 -15.82 18.89 7.99
CA SER A 526 -16.44 19.56 6.84
C SER A 526 -15.58 19.49 5.58
N PRO A 527 -16.20 19.51 4.40
CA PRO A 527 -15.46 19.70 3.16
C PRO A 527 -14.89 21.12 3.07
N SER A 528 -13.86 21.28 2.28
CA SER A 528 -13.32 22.61 1.95
C SER A 528 -14.40 23.47 1.30
N PRO A 529 -14.56 24.73 1.72
CA PRO A 529 -15.53 25.65 1.12
C PRO A 529 -15.15 26.06 -0.32
N VAL A 530 -13.90 25.80 -0.73
CA VAL A 530 -13.38 26.19 -2.06
C VAL A 530 -13.67 25.13 -3.11
N ASP A 531 -13.52 23.84 -2.79
CA ASP A 531 -13.59 22.76 -3.76
C ASP A 531 -14.46 21.55 -3.33
N GLY A 532 -15.03 21.60 -2.13
CA GLY A 532 -15.91 20.55 -1.61
C GLY A 532 -15.19 19.27 -1.19
N VAL A 533 -13.85 19.26 -1.14
CA VAL A 533 -13.06 18.07 -0.76
C VAL A 533 -12.88 18.00 0.76
N PHE A 534 -13.00 16.79 1.32
CA PHE A 534 -12.69 16.51 2.72
C PHE A 534 -11.20 16.20 2.89
N TYR A 535 -10.41 17.20 3.30
CA TYR A 535 -8.96 17.03 3.52
C TYR A 535 -8.60 16.32 4.83
N SER A 536 -9.57 15.99 5.62
CA SER A 536 -9.44 15.24 6.87
C SER A 536 -9.93 13.78 6.78
N ARG A 537 -10.29 13.34 5.60
CA ARG A 537 -10.78 11.97 5.36
C ARG A 537 -10.03 11.31 4.20
N LEU A 538 -8.73 11.55 4.15
CA LEU A 538 -7.88 10.98 3.12
C LEU A 538 -7.52 9.54 3.50
N THR A 539 -7.63 8.65 2.53
CA THR A 539 -7.16 7.26 2.65
C THR A 539 -5.64 7.21 2.68
N VAL A 540 -5.10 6.25 3.42
CA VAL A 540 -3.66 5.93 3.42
C VAL A 540 -3.37 4.66 2.62
N ASN A 541 -4.41 4.04 2.06
CA ASN A 541 -4.36 2.77 1.33
C ASN A 541 -3.87 1.58 2.20
N HIS A 542 -4.23 1.59 3.50
CA HIS A 542 -3.89 0.56 4.48
C HIS A 542 -5.06 -0.41 4.74
N TRP A 543 -5.82 -0.73 3.70
CA TRP A 543 -7.05 -1.53 3.82
C TRP A 543 -6.78 -2.95 4.30
N GLY A 544 -7.65 -3.42 5.21
CA GLY A 544 -7.57 -4.77 5.71
C GLY A 544 -8.83 -5.23 6.45
N GLY A 545 -8.76 -6.42 7.04
CA GLY A 545 -9.77 -6.98 7.92
C GLY A 545 -11.00 -7.58 7.25
N THR A 546 -11.00 -7.69 5.94
CA THR A 546 -12.16 -8.02 5.11
C THR A 546 -12.38 -9.52 4.84
N ALA A 547 -11.54 -10.36 5.39
CA ALA A 547 -11.68 -11.84 5.48
C ALA A 547 -10.81 -12.32 6.65
N ARG A 548 -11.10 -11.77 7.83
CA ARG A 548 -10.19 -11.80 8.98
C ARG A 548 -9.99 -13.17 9.61
N LEU A 549 -8.82 -13.34 10.18
CA LEU A 549 -8.45 -14.44 11.06
C LEU A 549 -9.29 -14.41 12.35
N THR A 550 -9.85 -15.53 12.78
CA THR A 550 -10.69 -15.57 13.99
C THR A 550 -10.82 -16.98 14.56
N ASP A 551 -10.87 -17.09 15.90
CA ASP A 551 -11.22 -18.34 16.60
C ASP A 551 -12.71 -18.63 16.51
N GLY A 552 -13.54 -17.61 16.26
CA GLY A 552 -14.98 -17.70 16.18
C GLY A 552 -15.50 -18.32 14.87
N PRO A 553 -16.80 -18.46 14.73
CA PRO A 553 -17.43 -18.94 13.51
C PRO A 553 -17.24 -17.96 12.35
N GLY A 554 -17.09 -18.49 11.15
CA GLY A 554 -16.82 -17.68 9.95
C GLY A 554 -15.36 -17.24 9.88
N GLY A 555 -15.04 -16.29 8.99
CA GLY A 555 -13.67 -15.81 8.78
C GLY A 555 -12.69 -16.90 8.34
N VAL A 556 -11.43 -16.67 8.61
CA VAL A 556 -10.32 -17.58 8.29
C VAL A 556 -9.90 -18.34 9.55
N ASP A 557 -9.70 -19.62 9.40
CA ASP A 557 -9.25 -20.50 10.46
C ASP A 557 -7.75 -20.27 10.80
N PRO A 558 -7.38 -20.01 12.07
CA PRO A 558 -6.00 -19.63 12.42
C PRO A 558 -4.98 -20.75 12.29
N GLU A 559 -5.38 -22.02 12.37
CA GLU A 559 -4.46 -23.15 12.26
C GLU A 559 -4.21 -23.55 10.80
N THR A 560 -5.24 -23.39 9.96
CA THR A 560 -5.20 -23.90 8.59
C THR A 560 -5.11 -22.82 7.54
N LEU A 561 -5.43 -21.58 7.87
CA LEU A 561 -5.60 -20.43 6.98
C LEU A 561 -6.74 -20.61 5.96
N ILE A 562 -7.54 -21.65 6.09
CA ILE A 562 -8.65 -21.90 5.19
C ILE A 562 -9.83 -21.00 5.58
N LEU A 563 -10.40 -20.34 4.59
CA LEU A 563 -11.64 -19.59 4.72
C LEU A 563 -12.77 -20.55 5.06
N ARG A 564 -13.35 -20.41 6.26
CA ARG A 564 -14.43 -21.30 6.71
C ARG A 564 -15.61 -21.26 5.76
N GLY A 565 -16.22 -22.41 5.54
CA GLY A 565 -17.25 -22.64 4.53
C GLY A 565 -16.69 -23.11 3.20
N THR A 566 -15.39 -22.95 2.94
CA THR A 566 -14.70 -23.48 1.75
C THR A 566 -13.84 -24.68 2.11
N GLY A 567 -13.52 -25.51 1.09
CA GLY A 567 -12.74 -26.72 1.34
C GLY A 567 -11.23 -26.57 1.14
N ASN A 568 -10.77 -25.51 0.44
CA ASN A 568 -9.38 -25.37 0.03
C ASN A 568 -8.99 -23.93 -0.39
N VAL A 569 -9.68 -22.93 0.12
CA VAL A 569 -9.33 -21.52 -0.15
C VAL A 569 -8.62 -20.96 1.08
N ALA A 570 -7.32 -20.69 0.97
CA ALA A 570 -6.56 -19.97 1.98
C ALA A 570 -6.53 -18.47 1.69
N VAL A 571 -6.48 -17.64 2.74
CA VAL A 571 -6.34 -16.18 2.63
C VAL A 571 -5.07 -15.78 3.36
N VAL A 572 -4.22 -14.95 2.74
CA VAL A 572 -2.90 -14.62 3.30
C VAL A 572 -2.47 -13.15 3.14
N ASP A 573 -3.32 -12.28 2.65
CA ASP A 573 -3.03 -10.85 2.46
C ASP A 573 -3.60 -9.98 3.61
N ALA A 574 -3.67 -8.66 3.40
CA ALA A 574 -4.17 -7.71 4.39
C ALA A 574 -5.62 -7.97 4.83
N SER A 575 -6.43 -8.66 4.00
CA SER A 575 -7.80 -9.03 4.37
C SER A 575 -7.87 -9.99 5.56
N LEU A 576 -6.81 -10.77 5.80
CA LEU A 576 -6.68 -11.70 6.91
C LEU A 576 -6.47 -11.01 8.27
N ILE A 577 -5.92 -9.79 8.30
CA ILE A 577 -5.55 -9.10 9.55
C ILE A 577 -6.79 -8.86 10.41
N PRO A 578 -6.82 -9.34 11.68
CA PRO A 578 -8.06 -9.35 12.47
C PRO A 578 -8.48 -7.98 13.01
N THR A 579 -7.55 -7.06 13.15
CA THR A 579 -7.78 -5.72 13.69
C THR A 579 -6.86 -4.70 13.03
N VAL A 580 -7.21 -3.42 13.14
CA VAL A 580 -6.33 -2.33 12.70
C VAL A 580 -4.94 -2.47 13.35
N VAL A 581 -3.92 -2.24 12.56
CA VAL A 581 -2.51 -2.29 12.98
C VAL A 581 -2.08 -0.88 13.31
N PRO A 582 -1.78 -0.53 14.58
CA PRO A 582 -1.32 0.82 14.93
C PRO A 582 0.15 1.05 14.50
N ALA A 583 0.39 0.86 13.22
CA ALA A 583 1.66 0.98 12.51
C ALA A 583 1.40 0.94 10.99
N HIS A 584 2.35 1.30 10.16
CA HIS A 584 2.27 1.00 8.72
C HIS A 584 2.20 -0.52 8.51
N PRO A 585 1.20 -1.06 7.80
CA PRO A 585 0.85 -2.48 7.85
C PRO A 585 1.79 -3.39 7.08
N VAL A 586 2.67 -2.86 6.23
CA VAL A 586 3.50 -3.65 5.31
C VAL A 586 4.36 -4.69 6.04
N GLY A 587 5.01 -4.31 7.16
CA GLY A 587 5.80 -5.23 7.99
C GLY A 587 4.96 -6.35 8.57
N THR A 588 3.74 -6.04 9.02
CA THR A 588 2.79 -7.04 9.53
C THR A 588 2.30 -7.98 8.44
N ILE A 589 1.95 -7.44 7.25
CA ILE A 589 1.52 -8.26 6.10
C ILE A 589 2.62 -9.23 5.69
N MET A 590 3.88 -8.78 5.63
CA MET A 590 5.02 -9.63 5.32
C MET A 590 5.24 -10.73 6.36
N ALA A 591 5.19 -10.39 7.66
CA ALA A 591 5.37 -11.37 8.74
C ALA A 591 4.24 -12.42 8.74
N VAL A 592 3.01 -11.99 8.48
CA VAL A 592 1.85 -12.88 8.31
C VAL A 592 2.03 -13.79 7.10
N ALA A 593 2.48 -13.26 5.96
CA ALA A 593 2.70 -14.04 4.75
C ALA A 593 3.83 -15.07 4.90
N ASP A 594 4.92 -14.69 5.57
CA ASP A 594 6.04 -15.59 5.86
C ASP A 594 5.59 -16.76 6.77
N ARG A 595 4.82 -16.45 7.82
CA ARG A 595 4.23 -17.48 8.68
C ARG A 595 3.22 -18.35 7.94
N ALA A 596 2.35 -17.72 7.14
CA ALA A 596 1.38 -18.44 6.33
C ALA A 596 2.05 -19.43 5.37
N GLY A 597 3.17 -19.03 4.78
CA GLY A 597 3.99 -19.94 3.96
C GLY A 597 4.45 -21.16 4.73
N ASP A 598 4.91 -21.04 5.98
CA ASP A 598 5.30 -22.17 6.83
C ASP A 598 4.10 -23.08 7.16
N ILE A 599 2.95 -22.49 7.54
CA ILE A 599 1.72 -23.26 7.87
C ILE A 599 1.22 -24.03 6.64
N LEU A 600 1.20 -23.43 5.46
CA LEU A 600 0.72 -24.07 4.23
C LEU A 600 1.69 -25.13 3.72
N ALA A 601 3.01 -24.90 3.84
CA ALA A 601 4.03 -25.86 3.46
C ALA A 601 3.99 -27.13 4.33
N ALA A 602 3.77 -26.99 5.63
CA ALA A 602 3.68 -28.12 6.55
C ALA A 602 2.56 -29.11 6.25
N LYS A 603 1.58 -28.74 5.39
CA LYS A 603 0.51 -29.64 4.94
C LYS A 603 0.93 -30.56 3.79
N TRP A 604 2.15 -30.40 3.27
CA TRP A 604 2.67 -31.20 2.16
C TRP A 604 3.59 -32.34 2.61
N ASP A 605 3.96 -32.34 3.89
CA ASP A 605 4.69 -33.44 4.55
C ASP A 605 3.71 -34.52 5.03
#